data_b7d91b713db2e5a28dfee757d17a1cf3
#
_entry.id   b7d91b713db2e5a28dfee757d17a1cf3
#
_cell.length_a   1.000
_cell.length_b   1.000
_cell.length_c   1.000
_cell.angle_alpha   90.00
_cell.angle_beta   90.00
_cell.angle_gamma   90.00
#
_symmetry.space_group_name_H-M   'P 1'
#
loop_
_entity.id
_entity.type
_entity.pdbx_description
1 polymer ?
#
loop_
_entity_poly.entity_id
_entity_poly.type
_entity_poly.pdbx_seq_one_letter_code
_entity_poly.pdbx_strand_id
1 'polypeptide(L)'
;MKKQLTLVFFFLFSAHLLAQTPSISNKSFSLGSYGRAGIAYSLGAPNSDFPQSLNLNGMGSIGGRFEENDYFELVSALHFDPAIAGKEKTKINVQARFSFYTTQGQLIGNVSNKSIGGITTALPEVYAEANNIMGSEWSVWAGARLFRGDDIHIIDHYYFDDHSGQGVGVKHKNTQISVIFTGSIDTTSTLPPNFYLNIVNGTPVLGLRNRYVSIIEHTITTNRGYIKLLGEYQRLPPGTAKGADTFYNYPADNGYVFGAKYYKEISTKLPGSFNAISTRYGAGIANGGDGGGSRTYLTYGAPNLETNSFKKAYSLAITETFLLNLNKSYSLNGYALYTKSRGASDSKNKAPDYLGKQLLFNQKQDIALGARGTWFIKDWLHLLHEFDLTWRKDGTQDFAQMTKFTIAPTFVPTTVRDVWARPHFRLVYSIAHYNEFAADNLYSPYLAQSGTKSWGQYLGAKVEWWIW
;
A
#
# COMPACT_ATOMS: atom_id res chain seq x y z
N MET A 1 27.56 -36.73 15.76
CA MET A 1 26.50 -36.57 14.76
C MET A 1 25.40 -35.67 15.32
N LYS A 2 25.56 -34.36 15.30
CA LYS A 2 24.55 -33.33 15.62
C LYS A 2 25.12 -31.97 15.25
N LYS A 3 25.12 -31.60 13.98
CA LYS A 3 25.38 -30.23 13.47
C LYS A 3 25.10 -30.20 11.97
N GLN A 4 23.85 -30.19 11.56
CA GLN A 4 23.44 -29.82 10.19
C GLN A 4 21.91 -29.72 10.16
N LEU A 5 21.31 -28.76 10.87
CA LEU A 5 19.87 -28.50 10.73
C LEU A 5 19.47 -27.04 10.98
N THR A 6 20.39 -26.09 10.76
CA THR A 6 20.07 -24.68 11.10
C THR A 6 20.19 -23.73 9.89
N LEU A 7 20.33 -24.24 8.66
CA LEU A 7 20.54 -23.37 7.48
C LEU A 7 19.41 -23.39 6.44
N VAL A 8 18.27 -24.00 6.74
CA VAL A 8 17.16 -24.14 5.77
C VAL A 8 16.02 -23.14 6.01
N PHE A 9 16.01 -22.45 7.14
CA PHE A 9 14.85 -21.64 7.54
C PHE A 9 14.82 -20.19 7.02
N PHE A 10 15.87 -19.69 6.38
CA PHE A 10 15.91 -18.31 5.88
C PHE A 10 15.37 -18.11 4.43
N PHE A 11 15.04 -19.21 3.74
CA PHE A 11 14.53 -19.19 2.36
C PHE A 11 13.02 -19.42 2.25
N LEU A 12 12.33 -19.71 3.34
CA LEU A 12 10.90 -20.10 3.30
C LEU A 12 9.91 -18.91 3.29
N PHE A 13 10.36 -17.69 3.50
CA PHE A 13 9.49 -16.51 3.43
C PHE A 13 9.22 -16.02 1.99
N SER A 14 10.00 -16.45 1.03
CA SER A 14 9.70 -16.28 -0.40
C SER A 14 9.03 -17.49 -1.04
N ALA A 15 8.85 -18.59 -0.31
CA ALA A 15 8.41 -19.86 -0.88
C ALA A 15 6.89 -19.98 -1.09
N HIS A 16 6.08 -19.09 -0.54
CA HIS A 16 4.63 -19.07 -0.78
C HIS A 16 4.23 -18.38 -2.10
N LEU A 17 5.19 -17.81 -2.81
CA LEU A 17 5.02 -17.23 -4.14
C LEU A 17 5.31 -18.21 -5.29
N LEU A 18 5.51 -19.49 -5.02
CA LEU A 18 6.08 -20.47 -5.97
C LEU A 18 5.06 -21.24 -6.83
N ALA A 19 3.82 -20.80 -6.94
CA ALA A 19 2.96 -21.24 -8.05
C ALA A 19 3.18 -20.34 -9.29
N GLN A 20 4.43 -19.94 -9.57
CA GLN A 20 4.75 -18.89 -10.53
C GLN A 20 5.37 -19.45 -11.80
N THR A 21 5.01 -18.84 -12.93
CA THR A 21 5.77 -19.01 -14.17
C THR A 21 7.22 -18.60 -13.93
N PRO A 22 8.20 -19.34 -14.45
CA PRO A 22 9.61 -19.03 -14.20
C PRO A 22 9.96 -17.64 -14.72
N SER A 23 10.61 -16.85 -13.86
CA SER A 23 11.20 -15.59 -14.27
C SER A 23 12.36 -15.84 -15.22
N ILE A 24 12.62 -14.89 -16.12
CA ILE A 24 13.87 -14.89 -16.89
C ILE A 24 14.97 -14.49 -15.90
N SER A 25 15.74 -15.46 -15.46
CA SER A 25 16.81 -15.24 -14.49
C SER A 25 18.04 -16.05 -14.87
N ASN A 26 19.19 -15.42 -14.68
CA ASN A 26 20.50 -16.07 -14.67
C ASN A 26 21.32 -15.55 -13.48
N LYS A 27 22.56 -16.00 -13.35
CA LYS A 27 23.44 -15.59 -12.24
C LYS A 27 23.70 -14.09 -12.16
N SER A 28 23.55 -13.35 -13.26
CA SER A 28 23.89 -11.92 -13.36
C SER A 28 22.68 -11.00 -13.57
N PHE A 29 21.53 -11.55 -13.94
CA PHE A 29 20.35 -10.75 -14.28
C PHE A 29 19.05 -11.49 -13.93
N SER A 30 18.04 -10.74 -13.48
CA SER A 30 16.66 -11.20 -13.36
C SER A 30 15.68 -10.16 -13.87
N LEU A 31 14.57 -10.66 -14.41
CA LEU A 31 13.45 -9.86 -14.91
C LEU A 31 12.17 -10.39 -14.27
N GLY A 32 11.41 -9.49 -13.68
CA GLY A 32 10.11 -9.78 -13.10
C GLY A 32 9.04 -8.85 -13.67
N SER A 33 7.79 -9.24 -13.55
CA SER A 33 6.64 -8.45 -13.96
C SER A 33 5.44 -8.73 -13.07
N TYR A 34 4.72 -7.67 -12.72
CA TYR A 34 3.38 -7.75 -12.18
C TYR A 34 2.45 -6.95 -13.08
N GLY A 35 1.25 -7.43 -13.28
CA GLY A 35 0.27 -6.65 -13.99
C GLY A 35 -1.15 -7.18 -13.85
N ARG A 36 -2.06 -6.29 -14.13
CA ARG A 36 -3.48 -6.55 -14.28
C ARG A 36 -4.03 -5.68 -15.40
N ALA A 37 -4.86 -6.26 -16.24
CA ALA A 37 -5.49 -5.56 -17.34
C ALA A 37 -6.83 -6.21 -17.68
N GLY A 38 -7.71 -5.46 -18.33
CA GLY A 38 -8.97 -6.01 -18.78
C GLY A 38 -9.96 -4.98 -19.27
N ILE A 39 -11.19 -5.41 -19.42
CA ILE A 39 -12.32 -4.56 -19.73
C ILE A 39 -13.34 -4.63 -18.61
N ALA A 40 -14.00 -3.52 -18.32
CA ALA A 40 -15.03 -3.49 -17.29
C ALA A 40 -16.07 -2.40 -17.57
N TYR A 41 -17.21 -2.55 -16.90
CA TYR A 41 -18.33 -1.63 -16.99
C TYR A 41 -18.95 -1.40 -15.62
N SER A 42 -19.30 -0.16 -15.32
CA SER A 42 -20.17 0.22 -14.22
C SER A 42 -21.62 0.15 -14.67
N LEU A 43 -22.29 -0.96 -14.36
CA LEU A 43 -23.69 -1.14 -14.75
C LEU A 43 -24.57 -0.13 -14.03
N GLY A 44 -25.49 0.51 -14.77
CA GLY A 44 -26.36 1.55 -14.21
C GLY A 44 -25.71 2.94 -14.06
N ALA A 45 -24.50 3.14 -14.58
CA ALA A 45 -23.85 4.45 -14.73
C ALA A 45 -23.65 4.75 -16.23
N PRO A 46 -24.72 5.08 -16.99
CA PRO A 46 -24.70 5.11 -18.45
C PRO A 46 -23.80 6.20 -19.05
N ASN A 47 -23.44 7.21 -18.29
CA ASN A 47 -22.59 8.31 -18.75
C ASN A 47 -21.11 8.13 -18.32
N SER A 48 -20.76 6.97 -17.82
CA SER A 48 -19.41 6.66 -17.40
C SER A 48 -18.62 6.10 -18.57
N ASP A 49 -17.70 6.88 -19.13
CA ASP A 49 -16.76 6.41 -20.15
C ASP A 49 -15.80 5.34 -19.61
N PHE A 50 -15.68 5.23 -18.28
CA PHE A 50 -14.74 4.35 -17.60
C PHE A 50 -15.40 3.63 -16.42
N PRO A 51 -15.02 2.37 -16.17
CA PRO A 51 -15.49 1.62 -15.01
C PRO A 51 -15.05 2.28 -13.71
N GLN A 52 -15.96 2.41 -12.77
CA GLN A 52 -15.73 3.03 -11.48
C GLN A 52 -15.81 2.02 -10.36
N SER A 53 -14.92 2.17 -9.39
CA SER A 53 -14.97 1.34 -8.18
C SER A 53 -16.22 1.60 -7.36
N LEU A 54 -16.77 0.53 -6.80
CA LEU A 54 -17.89 0.56 -5.86
C LEU A 54 -17.45 0.92 -4.43
N ASN A 55 -16.15 0.84 -4.12
CA ASN A 55 -15.62 1.11 -2.78
C ASN A 55 -15.87 2.56 -2.34
N LEU A 56 -15.94 2.77 -1.03
CA LEU A 56 -16.13 4.11 -0.47
C LEU A 56 -14.95 5.04 -0.77
N ASN A 57 -15.23 6.31 -0.98
CA ASN A 57 -14.23 7.33 -1.23
C ASN A 57 -13.17 7.37 -0.13
N GLY A 58 -11.89 7.45 -0.53
CA GLY A 58 -10.74 7.51 0.36
C GLY A 58 -10.36 6.19 1.03
N MET A 59 -11.04 5.08 0.71
CA MET A 59 -10.69 3.74 1.19
C MET A 59 -9.86 2.93 0.18
N GLY A 60 -9.70 3.42 -1.06
CA GLY A 60 -8.93 2.72 -2.08
C GLY A 60 -9.50 1.32 -2.36
N SER A 61 -8.66 0.29 -2.26
CA SER A 61 -9.06 -1.11 -2.47
C SER A 61 -9.64 -1.78 -1.21
N ILE A 62 -9.72 -1.07 -0.08
CA ILE A 62 -10.40 -1.59 1.12
C ILE A 62 -11.89 -1.72 0.81
N GLY A 63 -12.42 -2.91 1.01
CA GLY A 63 -13.74 -3.30 0.54
C GLY A 63 -13.70 -4.11 -0.77
N GLY A 64 -12.53 -4.68 -1.12
CA GLY A 64 -12.30 -5.57 -2.25
C GLY A 64 -11.61 -4.92 -3.44
N ARG A 65 -10.66 -5.65 -4.02
CA ARG A 65 -9.76 -5.16 -5.09
C ARG A 65 -10.14 -5.60 -6.51
N PHE A 66 -11.22 -6.32 -6.72
CA PHE A 66 -11.57 -6.84 -8.06
C PHE A 66 -11.85 -5.76 -9.10
N GLU A 67 -12.15 -4.54 -8.65
CA GLU A 67 -12.48 -3.38 -9.47
C GLU A 67 -11.28 -2.45 -9.74
N GLU A 68 -10.08 -2.84 -9.32
CA GLU A 68 -8.88 -2.04 -9.51
C GLU A 68 -8.61 -1.76 -10.98
N ASN A 69 -8.08 -0.57 -11.22
CA ASN A 69 -7.66 -0.10 -12.54
C ASN A 69 -6.52 -0.96 -13.10
N ASP A 70 -6.35 -0.90 -14.41
CA ASP A 70 -5.23 -1.53 -15.09
C ASP A 70 -3.91 -0.99 -14.56
N TYR A 71 -2.97 -1.90 -14.40
CA TYR A 71 -1.64 -1.64 -13.89
C TYR A 71 -0.64 -2.60 -14.50
N PHE A 72 0.55 -2.13 -14.79
CA PHE A 72 1.65 -2.95 -15.27
C PHE A 72 2.95 -2.46 -14.65
N GLU A 73 3.80 -3.38 -14.23
CA GLU A 73 5.16 -3.08 -13.83
C GLU A 73 6.16 -4.10 -14.37
N LEU A 74 7.36 -3.59 -14.64
CA LEU A 74 8.53 -4.34 -15.03
C LEU A 74 9.64 -4.10 -14.02
N VAL A 75 10.20 -5.17 -13.49
CA VAL A 75 11.31 -5.13 -12.54
C VAL A 75 12.52 -5.77 -13.18
N SER A 76 13.65 -5.09 -13.16
CA SER A 76 14.93 -5.62 -13.60
C SER A 76 15.95 -5.53 -12.49
N ALA A 77 16.76 -6.57 -12.31
CA ALA A 77 17.84 -6.56 -11.33
C ALA A 77 19.13 -7.16 -11.92
N LEU A 78 20.24 -6.50 -11.62
CA LEU A 78 21.59 -6.98 -11.89
C LEU A 78 22.18 -7.56 -10.60
N HIS A 79 22.78 -8.73 -10.70
CA HIS A 79 23.37 -9.46 -9.58
C HIS A 79 24.88 -9.56 -9.76
N PHE A 80 25.62 -9.18 -8.74
CA PHE A 80 27.08 -9.25 -8.72
C PHE A 80 27.54 -10.01 -7.49
N ASP A 81 28.45 -10.94 -7.71
CA ASP A 81 29.17 -11.64 -6.65
C ASP A 81 30.64 -11.19 -6.73
N PRO A 82 31.04 -10.04 -6.13
CA PRO A 82 32.42 -9.58 -6.22
C PRO A 82 33.34 -10.55 -5.50
N ALA A 83 34.35 -11.06 -6.23
CA ALA A 83 35.42 -11.84 -5.67
C ALA A 83 36.39 -10.91 -4.95
N ILE A 84 36.07 -10.49 -3.73
CA ILE A 84 37.01 -9.78 -2.87
C ILE A 84 37.71 -10.82 -2.02
N ALA A 85 39.00 -11.03 -2.26
CA ALA A 85 39.92 -11.83 -1.44
C ALA A 85 39.52 -13.28 -1.12
N GLY A 86 38.95 -14.02 -2.07
CA GLY A 86 38.97 -15.50 -2.05
C GLY A 86 38.05 -16.22 -1.09
N LYS A 87 37.33 -15.54 -0.19
CA LYS A 87 36.42 -16.16 0.80
C LYS A 87 35.10 -15.46 1.01
N GLU A 88 34.87 -14.35 0.38
CA GLU A 88 33.74 -13.47 0.72
C GLU A 88 32.55 -13.67 -0.18
N LYS A 89 31.38 -13.82 0.45
CA LYS A 89 30.10 -14.03 -0.23
C LYS A 89 29.24 -12.76 -0.21
N THR A 90 29.86 -11.60 -0.38
CA THR A 90 29.09 -10.36 -0.55
C THR A 90 28.29 -10.48 -1.84
N LYS A 91 26.99 -10.25 -1.76
CA LYS A 91 26.08 -10.21 -2.91
C LYS A 91 25.59 -8.81 -3.12
N ILE A 92 25.75 -8.28 -4.32
CA ILE A 92 25.27 -6.94 -4.68
C ILE A 92 24.14 -7.09 -5.67
N ASN A 93 23.01 -6.44 -5.40
CA ASN A 93 21.87 -6.34 -6.29
C ASN A 93 21.66 -4.86 -6.64
N VAL A 94 21.47 -4.57 -7.92
CA VAL A 94 21.01 -3.25 -8.39
C VAL A 94 19.69 -3.45 -9.10
N GLN A 95 18.63 -2.87 -8.57
CA GLN A 95 17.27 -3.08 -9.02
C GLN A 95 16.62 -1.80 -9.49
N ALA A 96 15.87 -1.89 -10.58
CA ALA A 96 15.00 -0.84 -11.09
C ALA A 96 13.61 -1.40 -11.37
N ARG A 97 12.56 -0.61 -11.08
CA ARG A 97 11.16 -0.92 -11.36
C ARG A 97 10.51 0.20 -12.13
N PHE A 98 9.88 -0.15 -13.22
CA PHE A 98 9.06 0.75 -14.04
C PHE A 98 7.61 0.38 -13.87
N SER A 99 6.74 1.36 -13.63
CA SER A 99 5.31 1.17 -13.48
C SER A 99 4.53 2.00 -14.47
N PHE A 100 3.43 1.43 -14.96
CA PHE A 100 2.48 2.06 -15.88
C PHE A 100 1.09 1.91 -15.28
N TYR A 101 0.36 3.00 -15.17
CA TYR A 101 -1.01 2.98 -14.64
C TYR A 101 -1.85 4.11 -15.26
N THR A 102 -3.14 4.00 -15.10
CA THR A 102 -4.08 4.98 -15.62
C THR A 102 -5.12 5.36 -14.58
N THR A 103 -5.48 6.63 -14.56
CA THR A 103 -6.60 7.12 -13.76
C THR A 103 -7.96 6.84 -14.43
N GLN A 104 -7.96 6.40 -15.68
CA GLN A 104 -9.14 6.12 -16.49
C GLN A 104 -9.55 4.63 -16.49
N GLY A 105 -8.96 3.82 -15.65
CA GLY A 105 -9.33 2.42 -15.44
C GLY A 105 -8.71 1.44 -16.43
N GLN A 106 -8.35 1.85 -17.64
CA GLN A 106 -7.82 0.97 -18.69
C GLN A 106 -6.54 1.52 -19.30
N LEU A 107 -5.52 0.66 -19.46
CA LEU A 107 -4.24 1.03 -20.09
C LEU A 107 -4.34 1.13 -21.61
N ILE A 108 -5.23 0.37 -22.22
CA ILE A 108 -5.29 0.17 -23.68
C ILE A 108 -6.59 0.75 -24.24
N GLY A 109 -6.52 1.18 -25.50
CA GLY A 109 -7.60 1.77 -26.26
C GLY A 109 -7.37 3.23 -26.56
N ASN A 110 -6.36 3.84 -25.95
CA ASN A 110 -6.04 5.22 -26.20
C ASN A 110 -4.79 5.33 -27.11
N VAL A 111 -4.97 4.97 -28.38
CA VAL A 111 -3.93 5.09 -29.43
C VAL A 111 -3.91 6.54 -29.95
N SER A 112 -3.86 7.52 -29.07
CA SER A 112 -3.74 8.90 -29.47
C SER A 112 -2.26 9.25 -29.68
N ASN A 113 -1.91 9.64 -30.89
CA ASN A 113 -0.56 10.10 -31.23
C ASN A 113 -0.16 11.42 -30.55
N LYS A 114 -1.05 12.04 -29.78
CA LYS A 114 -0.81 13.36 -29.16
C LYS A 114 -0.57 13.33 -27.66
N SER A 115 -0.98 12.30 -27.01
CA SER A 115 -0.57 11.98 -25.64
C SER A 115 -0.86 10.49 -25.43
N ILE A 116 -0.07 9.82 -24.62
CA ILE A 116 -0.45 8.54 -24.06
C ILE A 116 -1.52 8.88 -23.03
N GLY A 117 -2.71 9.26 -23.51
CA GLY A 117 -3.73 9.94 -22.72
C GLY A 117 -4.09 9.15 -21.48
N GLY A 118 -3.87 9.75 -20.31
CA GLY A 118 -4.19 9.17 -19.02
C GLY A 118 -3.26 8.06 -18.54
N ILE A 119 -2.24 7.63 -19.32
CA ILE A 119 -1.22 6.68 -18.82
C ILE A 119 -0.14 7.48 -18.09
N THR A 120 0.06 7.13 -16.83
CA THR A 120 1.15 7.63 -16.02
C THR A 120 2.27 6.62 -15.99
N THR A 121 3.49 7.07 -16.20
CA THR A 121 4.70 6.28 -16.03
C THR A 121 5.40 6.71 -14.76
N ALA A 122 5.93 5.76 -14.00
CA ALA A 122 6.69 6.03 -12.80
C ALA A 122 7.93 5.14 -12.73
N LEU A 123 8.95 5.62 -12.03
CA LEU A 123 10.14 4.87 -11.64
C LEU A 123 10.15 4.76 -10.11
N PRO A 124 9.31 3.91 -9.53
CA PRO A 124 9.12 3.87 -8.07
C PRO A 124 10.30 3.26 -7.32
N GLU A 125 11.21 2.57 -8.03
CA GLU A 125 12.32 1.89 -7.40
C GLU A 125 13.57 1.95 -8.28
N VAL A 126 14.65 2.48 -7.71
CA VAL A 126 16.02 2.37 -8.20
C VAL A 126 16.93 2.35 -6.98
N TYR A 127 17.46 1.20 -6.63
CA TYR A 127 18.35 1.07 -5.49
C TYR A 127 19.45 0.02 -5.71
N ALA A 128 20.47 0.11 -4.90
CA ALA A 128 21.49 -0.91 -4.77
C ALA A 128 21.51 -1.47 -3.34
N GLU A 129 21.71 -2.77 -3.21
CA GLU A 129 21.81 -3.46 -1.95
C GLU A 129 23.04 -4.39 -1.95
N ALA A 130 23.82 -4.35 -0.87
CA ALA A 130 24.91 -5.28 -0.63
C ALA A 130 24.56 -6.16 0.59
N ASN A 131 24.49 -7.46 0.38
CA ASN A 131 24.16 -8.46 1.39
C ASN A 131 25.37 -9.31 1.75
N ASN A 132 25.42 -9.80 3.00
CA ASN A 132 26.51 -10.62 3.55
C ASN A 132 27.88 -9.94 3.38
N ILE A 133 27.98 -8.67 3.71
CA ILE A 133 29.17 -7.86 3.54
C ILE A 133 30.36 -8.54 4.23
N MET A 134 31.43 -8.86 3.48
CA MET A 134 32.61 -9.55 3.96
C MET A 134 32.29 -10.88 4.67
N GLY A 135 31.27 -11.60 4.19
CA GLY A 135 30.83 -12.86 4.78
C GLY A 135 30.11 -12.73 6.13
N SER A 136 29.79 -11.51 6.54
CA SER A 136 29.07 -11.21 7.78
C SER A 136 27.56 -11.24 7.57
N GLU A 137 26.80 -11.03 8.64
CA GLU A 137 25.33 -10.90 8.60
C GLU A 137 24.86 -9.44 8.35
N TRP A 138 25.78 -8.56 7.96
CA TRP A 138 25.47 -7.18 7.64
C TRP A 138 24.99 -7.02 6.19
N SER A 139 23.99 -6.19 6.01
CA SER A 139 23.51 -5.74 4.70
C SER A 139 23.30 -4.24 4.73
N VAL A 140 23.52 -3.57 3.59
CA VAL A 140 23.26 -2.15 3.41
C VAL A 140 22.54 -1.92 2.10
N TRP A 141 21.71 -0.90 2.03
CA TRP A 141 21.08 -0.47 0.80
C TRP A 141 21.04 1.05 0.69
N ALA A 142 20.96 1.56 -0.54
CA ALA A 142 20.79 2.98 -0.84
C ALA A 142 20.01 3.17 -2.14
N GLY A 143 19.17 4.19 -2.19
CA GLY A 143 18.39 4.57 -3.37
C GLY A 143 16.91 4.76 -3.08
N ALA A 144 16.09 4.78 -4.14
CA ALA A 144 14.65 4.77 -4.06
C ALA A 144 14.17 3.31 -4.00
N ARG A 145 13.43 2.95 -2.99
CA ARG A 145 12.99 1.57 -2.76
C ARG A 145 11.49 1.50 -2.45
N LEU A 146 10.79 0.56 -3.08
CA LEU A 146 9.49 0.09 -2.60
C LEU A 146 9.73 -0.80 -1.39
N PHE A 147 9.89 -0.14 -0.25
CA PHE A 147 10.26 -0.77 0.99
C PHE A 147 9.03 -0.94 1.86
N ARG A 148 8.28 -1.98 1.58
CA ARG A 148 7.01 -2.30 2.21
C ARG A 148 6.97 -3.77 2.58
N GLY A 149 6.30 -4.06 3.67
CA GLY A 149 6.12 -5.42 4.17
C GLY A 149 4.96 -6.14 3.51
N ASP A 150 4.27 -6.96 4.30
CA ASP A 150 3.15 -7.74 3.81
C ASP A 150 1.92 -6.86 3.56
N ASP A 151 1.15 -7.23 2.54
CA ASP A 151 -0.17 -6.67 2.28
C ASP A 151 -1.29 -7.59 2.81
N ILE A 152 -2.47 -7.02 2.95
CA ILE A 152 -3.72 -7.77 2.98
C ILE A 152 -4.12 -7.97 1.52
N HIS A 153 -3.72 -9.10 0.94
CA HIS A 153 -3.77 -9.35 -0.50
C HIS A 153 -5.15 -9.11 -1.14
N ILE A 154 -6.23 -9.51 -0.45
CA ILE A 154 -7.59 -9.39 -1.00
C ILE A 154 -8.08 -7.94 -1.12
N ILE A 155 -7.36 -6.98 -0.51
CA ILE A 155 -7.62 -5.55 -0.59
C ILE A 155 -6.38 -4.72 -0.99
N ASP A 156 -5.27 -5.36 -1.41
CA ASP A 156 -4.01 -4.69 -1.83
C ASP A 156 -3.57 -3.57 -0.85
N HIS A 157 -3.61 -3.87 0.44
CA HIS A 157 -3.38 -2.89 1.49
C HIS A 157 -2.17 -3.24 2.35
N TYR A 158 -1.09 -2.45 2.21
CA TYR A 158 0.13 -2.56 3.03
C TYR A 158 -0.11 -1.91 4.38
N TYR A 159 -0.48 -2.70 5.36
CA TYR A 159 -1.13 -2.25 6.59
C TYR A 159 -0.20 -1.90 7.75
N PHE A 160 1.10 -2.22 7.68
CA PHE A 160 1.97 -2.14 8.85
C PHE A 160 3.22 -1.28 8.64
N ASP A 161 4.04 -1.59 7.64
CA ASP A 161 5.42 -1.11 7.50
C ASP A 161 5.75 -0.68 6.07
N ASP A 162 4.88 0.06 5.40
CA ASP A 162 5.22 0.69 4.13
C ASP A 162 6.13 1.91 4.35
N HIS A 163 7.41 1.71 4.16
CA HIS A 163 8.47 2.72 4.24
C HIS A 163 9.01 3.11 2.87
N SER A 164 8.23 2.88 1.81
CA SER A 164 8.65 3.16 0.44
C SER A 164 9.10 4.61 0.27
N GLY A 165 10.31 4.81 -0.24
CA GLY A 165 10.88 6.13 -0.41
C GLY A 165 12.35 6.07 -0.78
N GLN A 166 12.96 7.25 -0.91
CA GLN A 166 14.39 7.39 -1.16
C GLN A 166 15.14 7.45 0.17
N GLY A 167 16.18 6.62 0.30
CA GLY A 167 16.90 6.57 1.55
C GLY A 167 18.08 5.63 1.54
N VAL A 168 18.50 5.34 2.75
CA VAL A 168 19.58 4.38 3.04
C VAL A 168 19.17 3.51 4.22
N GLY A 169 19.68 2.29 4.28
CA GLY A 169 19.42 1.42 5.42
C GLY A 169 20.52 0.41 5.64
N VAL A 170 20.58 -0.07 6.86
CA VAL A 170 21.48 -1.13 7.31
C VAL A 170 20.68 -2.19 8.04
N LYS A 171 21.02 -3.44 7.81
CA LYS A 171 20.43 -4.60 8.49
C LYS A 171 21.52 -5.46 9.09
N HIS A 172 21.29 -5.89 10.32
CA HIS A 172 22.10 -6.90 10.98
C HIS A 172 21.18 -7.92 11.64
N LYS A 173 21.24 -9.16 11.16
CA LYS A 173 20.32 -10.23 11.62
C LYS A 173 18.85 -9.81 11.47
N ASN A 174 18.19 -9.73 12.61
CA ASN A 174 16.76 -9.44 12.72
C ASN A 174 16.46 -7.95 12.94
N THR A 175 17.48 -7.10 13.00
CA THR A 175 17.32 -5.67 13.22
C THR A 175 17.67 -4.90 11.95
N GLN A 176 16.82 -3.95 11.58
CA GLN A 176 17.03 -3.07 10.46
C GLN A 176 16.82 -1.63 10.90
N ILE A 177 17.71 -0.75 10.44
CA ILE A 177 17.63 0.70 10.64
C ILE A 177 17.70 1.35 9.27
N SER A 178 16.83 2.32 9.04
CA SER A 178 16.84 3.08 7.79
C SER A 178 16.47 4.54 8.00
N VAL A 179 16.87 5.38 7.06
CA VAL A 179 16.49 6.80 7.00
C VAL A 179 15.95 7.07 5.61
N ILE A 180 14.71 7.56 5.56
CA ILE A 180 13.98 7.90 4.33
C ILE A 180 13.82 9.42 4.25
N PHE A 181 13.95 9.93 3.03
CA PHE A 181 13.75 11.35 2.67
C PHE A 181 12.50 11.46 1.79
N THR A 182 11.43 12.04 2.29
CA THR A 182 10.13 12.00 1.58
C THR A 182 9.82 13.25 0.77
N GLY A 183 10.50 14.35 1.00
CA GLY A 183 10.20 15.60 0.31
C GLY A 183 10.64 15.67 -1.15
N SER A 184 11.58 14.81 -1.56
CA SER A 184 12.17 14.86 -2.90
C SER A 184 11.51 13.92 -3.91
N ILE A 185 10.70 12.94 -3.48
CA ILE A 185 10.18 11.90 -4.38
C ILE A 185 8.66 11.89 -4.40
N ASP A 186 8.01 12.24 -3.30
CA ASP A 186 6.55 12.22 -3.26
C ASP A 186 5.99 13.48 -3.90
N THR A 187 5.96 13.49 -5.24
CA THR A 187 5.36 14.56 -6.03
C THR A 187 3.84 14.63 -5.89
N THR A 188 3.21 13.62 -5.32
CA THR A 188 1.78 13.61 -5.04
C THR A 188 1.45 14.34 -3.74
N SER A 189 2.42 14.49 -2.85
CA SER A 189 2.29 15.24 -1.60
C SER A 189 2.49 16.75 -1.85
N THR A 190 1.63 17.33 -2.68
CA THR A 190 1.64 18.77 -2.95
C THR A 190 1.05 19.61 -1.81
N LEU A 191 0.67 18.97 -0.70
CA LEU A 191 0.02 19.59 0.43
C LEU A 191 0.98 19.74 1.61
N PRO A 192 0.83 20.80 2.44
CA PRO A 192 1.50 20.89 3.73
C PRO A 192 1.32 19.57 4.53
N PRO A 193 2.28 19.22 5.38
CA PRO A 193 3.32 20.08 5.92
C PRO A 193 4.63 20.14 5.14
N ASN A 194 4.78 19.39 4.05
CA ASN A 194 6.04 19.30 3.31
C ASN A 194 6.36 20.57 2.51
N PHE A 195 5.35 21.38 2.19
CA PHE A 195 5.51 22.62 1.42
C PHE A 195 5.35 23.86 2.30
N TYR A 196 6.00 24.95 1.89
CA TYR A 196 5.77 26.29 2.39
C TYR A 196 5.72 27.27 1.21
N LEU A 197 5.01 28.37 1.40
CA LEU A 197 4.94 29.43 0.40
C LEU A 197 6.18 30.32 0.52
N ASN A 198 6.88 30.52 -0.57
CA ASN A 198 7.97 31.49 -0.68
C ASN A 198 7.64 32.51 -1.78
N ILE A 199 8.20 33.72 -1.70
CA ILE A 199 8.04 34.73 -2.74
C ILE A 199 9.43 35.02 -3.34
N VAL A 200 9.58 34.68 -4.61
CA VAL A 200 10.79 34.89 -5.38
C VAL A 200 10.50 35.94 -6.46
N ASN A 201 11.19 37.06 -6.43
CA ASN A 201 10.97 38.18 -7.35
C ASN A 201 9.50 38.61 -7.46
N GLY A 202 8.81 38.70 -6.32
CA GLY A 202 7.41 39.11 -6.27
C GLY A 202 6.38 38.02 -6.65
N THR A 203 6.84 36.83 -7.07
CA THR A 203 5.98 35.71 -7.48
C THR A 203 5.92 34.65 -6.37
N PRO A 204 4.71 34.21 -5.96
CA PRO A 204 4.57 33.12 -5.01
C PRO A 204 5.11 31.79 -5.60
N VAL A 205 6.03 31.14 -4.89
CA VAL A 205 6.63 29.86 -5.24
C VAL A 205 6.52 28.94 -4.04
N LEU A 206 6.09 27.72 -4.27
CA LEU A 206 6.08 26.68 -3.22
C LEU A 206 7.51 26.21 -2.96
N GLY A 207 7.97 26.38 -1.74
CA GLY A 207 9.19 25.76 -1.23
C GLY A 207 8.92 24.39 -0.64
N LEU A 208 9.90 23.51 -0.71
CA LEU A 208 9.81 22.14 -0.20
C LEU A 208 10.59 21.99 1.10
N ARG A 209 9.97 21.35 2.10
CA ARG A 209 10.64 20.91 3.32
C ARG A 209 10.85 19.40 3.26
N ASN A 210 12.09 18.95 3.26
CA ASN A 210 12.39 17.51 3.31
C ASN A 210 12.08 16.93 4.67
N ARG A 211 11.24 15.93 4.71
CA ARG A 211 10.98 15.15 5.91
C ARG A 211 12.03 14.04 6.03
N TYR A 212 12.61 13.92 7.19
CA TYR A 212 13.53 12.84 7.57
C TYR A 212 12.76 11.84 8.41
N VAL A 213 12.76 10.59 7.97
CA VAL A 213 12.06 9.47 8.65
C VAL A 213 13.11 8.45 9.06
N SER A 214 13.46 8.44 10.34
CA SER A 214 14.35 7.44 10.94
C SER A 214 13.52 6.26 11.43
N ILE A 215 13.83 5.05 11.00
CA ILE A 215 13.04 3.84 11.19
C ILE A 215 13.91 2.77 11.83
N ILE A 216 13.38 2.09 12.82
CA ILE A 216 13.94 0.86 13.38
C ILE A 216 12.89 -0.24 13.36
N GLU A 217 13.27 -1.39 12.85
CA GLU A 217 12.47 -2.61 12.89
C GLU A 217 13.27 -3.73 13.53
N HIS A 218 12.61 -4.52 14.37
CA HIS A 218 13.20 -5.71 14.97
C HIS A 218 12.22 -6.87 14.92
N THR A 219 12.70 -8.03 14.43
CA THR A 219 11.90 -9.25 14.32
C THR A 219 12.35 -10.28 15.34
N ILE A 220 11.44 -10.69 16.20
CA ILE A 220 11.64 -11.75 17.19
C ILE A 220 11.01 -13.02 16.63
N THR A 221 11.83 -14.01 16.28
CA THR A 221 11.33 -15.29 15.76
C THR A 221 10.74 -16.13 16.88
N THR A 222 9.62 -16.76 16.62
CA THR A 222 8.94 -17.72 17.51
C THR A 222 8.89 -19.11 16.87
N ASN A 223 8.40 -20.12 17.59
CA ASN A 223 8.35 -21.49 17.07
C ASN A 223 7.49 -21.65 15.79
N ARG A 224 6.48 -20.81 15.58
CA ARG A 224 5.55 -20.90 14.45
C ARG A 224 5.24 -19.53 13.86
N GLY A 225 6.18 -18.60 13.90
CA GLY A 225 5.93 -17.27 13.37
C GLY A 225 6.93 -16.24 13.90
N TYR A 226 6.48 -15.01 14.04
CA TYR A 226 7.32 -13.93 14.54
C TYR A 226 6.53 -12.79 15.16
N ILE A 227 7.21 -11.99 15.97
CA ILE A 227 6.76 -10.66 16.40
C ILE A 227 7.67 -9.64 15.71
N LYS A 228 7.11 -8.70 14.98
CA LYS A 228 7.83 -7.55 14.42
C LYS A 228 7.49 -6.31 15.23
N LEU A 229 8.50 -5.59 15.69
CA LEU A 229 8.39 -4.31 16.37
C LEU A 229 8.86 -3.22 15.43
N LEU A 230 8.14 -2.09 15.42
CA LEU A 230 8.39 -0.92 14.60
C LEU A 230 8.51 0.31 15.49
N GLY A 231 9.54 1.12 15.27
CA GLY A 231 9.70 2.45 15.81
C GLY A 231 10.09 3.43 14.72
N GLU A 232 9.46 4.60 14.69
CA GLU A 232 9.83 5.68 13.78
C GLU A 232 9.92 7.00 14.52
N TYR A 233 10.90 7.80 14.11
CA TYR A 233 10.97 9.22 14.43
C TYR A 233 11.02 10.02 13.15
N GLN A 234 10.15 11.01 13.06
CA GLN A 234 10.04 11.87 11.88
C GLN A 234 10.34 13.31 12.26
N ARG A 235 11.12 13.96 11.44
CA ARG A 235 11.48 15.37 11.60
C ARG A 235 11.22 16.13 10.30
N LEU A 236 10.51 17.23 10.44
CA LEU A 236 10.32 18.24 9.41
C LEU A 236 11.09 19.50 9.81
N PRO A 237 12.09 19.95 9.05
CA PRO A 237 12.86 21.16 9.39
C PRO A 237 11.97 22.40 9.29
N PRO A 238 12.39 23.53 9.89
CA PRO A 238 11.67 24.79 9.71
C PRO A 238 11.73 25.24 8.26
N GLY A 239 10.73 26.00 7.84
CA GLY A 239 10.71 26.70 6.55
C GLY A 239 10.43 28.17 6.77
N THR A 240 11.11 29.02 6.01
CA THR A 240 10.88 30.47 6.05
C THR A 240 10.42 30.92 4.68
N ALA A 241 9.23 31.47 4.58
CA ALA A 241 8.73 32.11 3.37
C ALA A 241 8.86 33.64 3.52
N LYS A 242 9.40 34.29 2.47
CA LYS A 242 9.52 35.73 2.42
C LYS A 242 8.39 36.29 1.55
N GLY A 243 7.46 37.03 2.17
CA GLY A 243 6.53 37.91 1.48
C GLY A 243 7.19 39.24 1.08
N ALA A 244 6.47 40.09 0.34
CA ALA A 244 6.98 41.42 -0.04
C ALA A 244 7.40 42.24 1.19
N ASP A 245 6.58 42.19 2.26
CA ASP A 245 6.78 42.95 3.49
C ASP A 245 6.66 42.10 4.77
N THR A 246 6.47 40.77 4.64
CA THR A 246 6.27 39.89 5.79
C THR A 246 7.04 38.59 5.62
N PHE A 247 7.58 38.10 6.76
CA PHE A 247 8.18 36.78 6.84
C PHE A 247 7.20 35.80 7.46
N TYR A 248 6.92 34.70 6.77
CA TYR A 248 6.16 33.59 7.32
C TYR A 248 7.13 32.51 7.78
N ASN A 249 7.09 32.20 9.07
CA ASN A 249 7.91 31.16 9.66
C ASN A 249 7.06 29.92 9.89
N TYR A 250 7.39 28.83 9.23
CA TYR A 250 6.85 27.51 9.51
C TYR A 250 7.82 26.81 10.47
N PRO A 251 7.42 26.54 11.72
CA PRO A 251 8.31 25.93 12.69
C PRO A 251 8.71 24.52 12.28
N ALA A 252 9.81 24.04 12.83
CA ALA A 252 10.12 22.63 12.79
C ALA A 252 9.01 21.82 13.47
N ASP A 253 8.68 20.67 12.92
CA ASP A 253 7.70 19.76 13.50
C ASP A 253 8.26 18.33 13.54
N ASN A 254 7.67 17.50 14.36
CA ASN A 254 8.10 16.11 14.50
C ASN A 254 6.90 15.18 14.71
N GLY A 255 7.17 13.89 14.58
CA GLY A 255 6.21 12.85 14.86
C GLY A 255 6.92 11.52 15.11
N TYR A 256 6.17 10.56 15.60
CA TYR A 256 6.68 9.22 15.84
C TYR A 256 5.61 8.19 15.56
N VAL A 257 6.06 6.97 15.22
CA VAL A 257 5.20 5.79 15.07
C VAL A 257 5.75 4.69 15.96
N PHE A 258 4.85 3.97 16.61
CA PHE A 258 5.14 2.70 17.26
C PHE A 258 4.20 1.65 16.72
N GLY A 259 4.74 0.46 16.44
CA GLY A 259 3.95 -0.64 15.91
C GLY A 259 4.42 -1.99 16.44
N ALA A 260 3.48 -2.91 16.52
CA ALA A 260 3.74 -4.32 16.79
C ALA A 260 2.87 -5.18 15.87
N LYS A 261 3.45 -6.23 15.29
CA LYS A 261 2.79 -7.22 14.46
C LYS A 261 3.15 -8.61 14.96
N TYR A 262 2.13 -9.43 15.19
CA TYR A 262 2.29 -10.84 15.47
C TYR A 262 1.81 -11.65 14.27
N TYR A 263 2.68 -12.46 13.70
CA TYR A 263 2.38 -13.43 12.65
C TYR A 263 2.51 -14.84 13.21
N LYS A 264 1.55 -15.70 12.89
CA LYS A 264 1.56 -17.10 13.30
C LYS A 264 1.08 -17.99 12.17
N GLU A 265 1.85 -19.01 11.87
CA GLU A 265 1.41 -20.13 11.03
C GLU A 265 0.39 -20.98 11.78
N ILE A 266 -0.72 -21.24 11.12
CA ILE A 266 -1.79 -22.10 11.65
C ILE A 266 -1.53 -23.52 11.14
N SER A 267 -1.37 -24.46 12.07
CA SER A 267 -1.23 -25.87 11.73
C SER A 267 -2.58 -26.42 11.28
N THR A 268 -2.78 -26.50 9.99
CA THR A 268 -3.90 -27.21 9.34
C THR A 268 -3.36 -28.48 8.65
N LYS A 269 -4.24 -29.30 8.12
CA LYS A 269 -3.84 -30.46 7.30
C LYS A 269 -3.10 -30.07 6.03
N LEU A 270 -3.28 -28.84 5.59
CA LEU A 270 -2.62 -28.25 4.41
C LEU A 270 -1.71 -27.10 4.84
N PRO A 271 -0.52 -26.96 4.24
CA PRO A 271 0.41 -25.86 4.56
C PRO A 271 -0.13 -24.50 4.07
N GLY A 272 0.50 -23.43 4.57
CA GLY A 272 0.25 -22.06 4.09
C GLY A 272 -0.87 -21.31 4.80
N SER A 273 -1.52 -21.93 5.80
CA SER A 273 -2.49 -21.21 6.64
C SER A 273 -1.79 -20.34 7.67
N PHE A 274 -2.25 -19.10 7.83
CA PHE A 274 -1.68 -18.15 8.79
C PHE A 274 -2.74 -17.23 9.37
N ASN A 275 -2.38 -16.57 10.46
CA ASN A 275 -3.05 -15.39 11.01
C ASN A 275 -2.01 -14.35 11.37
N ALA A 276 -2.30 -13.09 11.08
CA ALA A 276 -1.47 -11.95 11.46
C ALA A 276 -2.35 -10.85 12.05
N ILE A 277 -1.94 -10.36 13.21
CA ILE A 277 -2.56 -9.20 13.86
C ILE A 277 -1.51 -8.12 14.05
N SER A 278 -1.88 -6.87 13.79
CA SER A 278 -0.99 -5.73 14.00
C SER A 278 -1.70 -4.56 14.65
N THR A 279 -0.92 -3.75 15.34
CA THR A 279 -1.34 -2.45 15.84
C THR A 279 -0.27 -1.42 15.56
N ARG A 280 -0.68 -0.20 15.22
CA ARG A 280 0.19 0.93 14.94
C ARG A 280 -0.40 2.21 15.51
N TYR A 281 0.41 2.98 16.24
CA TYR A 281 0.07 4.30 16.75
C TYR A 281 1.02 5.33 16.16
N GLY A 282 0.49 6.40 15.61
CA GLY A 282 1.25 7.53 15.10
C GLY A 282 0.87 8.82 15.81
N ALA A 283 1.82 9.73 15.99
CA ALA A 283 1.59 11.03 16.62
C ALA A 283 2.37 12.14 15.91
N GLY A 284 1.90 13.39 16.08
CA GLY A 284 2.47 14.53 15.40
C GLY A 284 2.30 14.46 13.89
N ILE A 285 3.32 14.83 13.12
CA ILE A 285 3.27 14.75 11.65
C ILE A 285 3.17 13.31 11.12
N ALA A 286 3.33 12.30 11.96
CA ALA A 286 3.26 10.88 11.65
C ALA A 286 1.87 10.26 11.89
N ASN A 287 0.81 11.04 11.85
CA ASN A 287 -0.56 10.63 12.17
C ASN A 287 -1.38 10.18 10.96
N GLY A 288 -0.75 9.94 9.83
CA GLY A 288 -1.41 9.50 8.60
C GLY A 288 -1.11 8.03 8.28
N GLY A 289 -1.14 7.69 7.03
CA GLY A 289 -0.76 6.38 6.54
C GLY A 289 -1.87 5.34 6.54
N ASP A 290 -3.05 5.74 6.15
CA ASP A 290 -4.26 4.94 6.16
C ASP A 290 -5.12 5.06 4.90
N GLY A 291 -4.70 5.88 3.96
CA GLY A 291 -5.44 6.15 2.73
C GLY A 291 -5.10 5.22 1.59
N GLY A 292 -5.16 3.89 1.78
CA GLY A 292 -4.90 2.92 0.72
C GLY A 292 -3.42 2.69 0.37
N GLY A 293 -2.51 3.56 0.81
CA GLY A 293 -1.07 3.39 0.67
C GLY A 293 -0.36 3.07 1.97
N SER A 294 -1.00 3.21 3.09
CA SER A 294 -0.51 2.87 4.45
C SER A 294 0.92 3.25 4.79
N ARG A 295 1.48 4.23 4.09
CA ARG A 295 2.80 4.75 4.40
C ARG A 295 2.78 5.37 5.78
N THR A 296 3.61 4.85 6.66
CA THR A 296 3.63 5.23 8.08
C THR A 296 3.95 6.71 8.30
N TYR A 297 4.66 7.33 7.37
CA TYR A 297 5.13 8.72 7.43
C TYR A 297 4.17 9.76 6.83
N LEU A 298 2.96 9.40 6.45
CA LEU A 298 1.98 10.39 5.96
C LEU A 298 1.42 11.23 7.11
N THR A 299 0.97 12.44 6.77
CA THR A 299 0.27 13.33 7.70
C THR A 299 -1.19 13.49 7.26
N TYR A 300 -2.10 13.37 8.20
CA TYR A 300 -3.53 13.51 7.98
C TYR A 300 -4.10 14.72 8.72
N GLY A 301 -5.10 15.34 8.10
CA GLY A 301 -5.90 16.43 8.70
C GLY A 301 -5.21 17.78 8.63
N ALA A 302 -5.72 18.70 9.42
CA ALA A 302 -5.29 20.08 9.45
C ALA A 302 -4.31 20.36 10.61
N PRO A 303 -3.36 21.31 10.44
CA PRO A 303 -2.49 21.78 11.50
C PRO A 303 -3.29 22.58 12.54
N ASN A 304 -2.70 22.82 13.69
CA ASN A 304 -3.08 23.91 14.57
C ASN A 304 -2.47 25.21 14.02
N LEU A 305 -3.28 26.16 13.58
CA LEU A 305 -2.80 27.38 12.92
C LEU A 305 -2.18 28.39 13.88
N GLU A 306 -2.47 28.34 15.18
CA GLU A 306 -1.82 29.21 16.17
C GLU A 306 -0.35 28.84 16.35
N THR A 307 -0.05 27.53 16.30
CA THR A 307 1.31 27.03 16.49
C THR A 307 1.97 26.58 15.19
N ASN A 308 1.23 26.55 14.08
CA ASN A 308 1.64 26.01 12.80
C ASN A 308 2.25 24.59 12.91
N SER A 309 1.64 23.72 13.73
CA SER A 309 2.19 22.40 14.03
C SER A 309 1.14 21.29 14.12
N PHE A 310 1.60 20.04 14.06
CA PHE A 310 0.78 18.84 14.22
C PHE A 310 0.95 18.15 15.59
N LYS A 311 1.45 18.84 16.61
CA LYS A 311 1.77 18.23 17.92
C LYS A 311 0.61 17.49 18.60
N LYS A 312 -0.64 17.92 18.39
CA LYS A 312 -1.84 17.27 18.94
C LYS A 312 -2.42 16.15 18.04
N ALA A 313 -1.84 15.96 16.87
CA ALA A 313 -2.33 14.98 15.92
C ALA A 313 -1.95 13.54 16.34
N TYR A 314 -2.83 12.59 16.04
CA TYR A 314 -2.57 11.17 16.30
C TYR A 314 -3.31 10.25 15.31
N SER A 315 -2.86 9.02 15.24
CA SER A 315 -3.57 7.93 14.54
C SER A 315 -3.44 6.61 15.30
N LEU A 316 -4.39 5.73 15.08
CA LEU A 316 -4.38 4.35 15.53
C LEU A 316 -4.85 3.47 14.37
N ALA A 317 -4.12 2.39 14.11
CA ALA A 317 -4.52 1.34 13.19
C ALA A 317 -4.43 -0.03 13.90
N ILE A 318 -5.46 -0.84 13.73
CA ILE A 318 -5.48 -2.24 14.18
C ILE A 318 -5.94 -3.05 12.98
N THR A 319 -5.20 -4.10 12.64
CA THR A 319 -5.55 -4.98 11.53
C THR A 319 -5.38 -6.43 11.93
N GLU A 320 -6.23 -7.27 11.38
CA GLU A 320 -6.08 -8.71 11.38
C GLU A 320 -6.24 -9.22 9.96
N THR A 321 -5.42 -10.16 9.56
CA THR A 321 -5.56 -10.88 8.29
C THR A 321 -5.23 -12.35 8.50
N PHE A 322 -5.95 -13.21 7.78
CA PHE A 322 -5.73 -14.65 7.86
C PHE A 322 -5.93 -15.33 6.51
N LEU A 323 -5.28 -16.45 6.35
CA LEU A 323 -5.54 -17.44 5.31
C LEU A 323 -5.72 -18.82 5.95
N LEU A 324 -6.81 -19.48 5.63
CA LEU A 324 -7.11 -20.83 6.08
C LEU A 324 -7.30 -21.75 4.88
N ASN A 325 -6.37 -22.67 4.66
CA ASN A 325 -6.54 -23.77 3.72
C ASN A 325 -7.34 -24.88 4.40
N LEU A 326 -8.66 -24.83 4.24
CA LEU A 326 -9.58 -25.70 4.98
C LEU A 326 -9.54 -27.15 4.46
N ASN A 327 -9.42 -27.30 3.13
CA ASN A 327 -9.26 -28.60 2.49
C ASN A 327 -8.71 -28.41 1.05
N LYS A 328 -8.46 -29.50 0.32
CA LYS A 328 -7.94 -29.48 -1.05
C LYS A 328 -8.84 -28.75 -2.06
N SER A 329 -10.09 -28.47 -1.71
CA SER A 329 -11.06 -27.83 -2.60
C SER A 329 -11.45 -26.42 -2.17
N TYR A 330 -11.05 -25.97 -0.98
CA TYR A 330 -11.50 -24.68 -0.48
C TYR A 330 -10.50 -24.01 0.46
N SER A 331 -10.25 -22.74 0.19
CA SER A 331 -9.47 -21.82 1.04
C SER A 331 -10.31 -20.60 1.38
N LEU A 332 -10.08 -20.04 2.56
CA LEU A 332 -10.72 -18.82 3.06
C LEU A 332 -9.64 -17.82 3.46
N ASN A 333 -9.65 -16.64 2.83
CA ASN A 333 -8.84 -15.50 3.21
C ASN A 333 -9.74 -14.42 3.80
N GLY A 334 -9.31 -13.73 4.84
CA GLY A 334 -10.13 -12.70 5.46
C GLY A 334 -9.32 -11.61 6.14
N TYR A 335 -10.00 -10.52 6.46
CA TYR A 335 -9.42 -9.39 7.17
C TYR A 335 -10.43 -8.66 8.04
N ALA A 336 -9.89 -7.98 9.05
CA ALA A 336 -10.55 -6.95 9.84
C ALA A 336 -9.62 -5.75 9.96
N LEU A 337 -10.14 -4.54 9.79
CA LEU A 337 -9.37 -3.31 9.84
C LEU A 337 -10.15 -2.26 10.63
N TYR A 338 -9.45 -1.60 11.53
CA TYR A 338 -9.89 -0.39 12.19
C TYR A 338 -8.80 0.67 12.10
N THR A 339 -9.13 1.85 11.56
CA THR A 339 -8.23 3.00 11.58
C THR A 339 -8.95 4.24 12.08
N LYS A 340 -8.21 5.07 12.80
CA LYS A 340 -8.66 6.38 13.24
C LYS A 340 -7.49 7.35 13.14
N SER A 341 -7.72 8.49 12.51
CA SER A 341 -6.72 9.57 12.43
C SER A 341 -7.36 10.90 12.79
N ARG A 342 -6.58 11.76 13.43
CA ARG A 342 -6.97 13.12 13.78
C ARG A 342 -5.79 14.06 13.54
N GLY A 343 -6.06 15.19 12.88
CA GLY A 343 -5.13 16.31 12.75
C GLY A 343 -5.02 17.13 14.05
N ALA A 344 -4.27 18.20 14.00
CA ALA A 344 -3.94 19.00 15.18
C ALA A 344 -4.88 20.19 15.43
N SER A 345 -5.74 20.55 14.48
CA SER A 345 -6.76 21.58 14.69
C SER A 345 -7.74 21.19 15.80
N ASP A 346 -8.26 22.15 16.52
CA ASP A 346 -9.26 21.92 17.57
C ASP A 346 -10.63 21.49 16.97
N SER A 347 -10.93 21.86 15.73
CA SER A 347 -12.11 21.37 15.00
C SER A 347 -12.03 19.85 14.78
N LYS A 348 -13.10 19.13 15.11
CA LYS A 348 -13.25 17.71 14.76
C LYS A 348 -13.79 17.49 13.34
N ASN A 349 -14.37 18.50 12.73
CA ASN A 349 -14.93 18.44 11.39
C ASN A 349 -13.89 18.92 10.36
N LYS A 350 -14.19 19.97 9.62
CA LYS A 350 -13.26 20.58 8.67
C LYS A 350 -12.46 21.71 9.32
N ALA A 351 -11.22 21.84 8.90
CA ALA A 351 -10.32 22.92 9.31
C ALA A 351 -9.42 23.32 8.13
N PRO A 352 -8.95 24.58 8.09
CA PRO A 352 -8.08 25.04 7.02
C PRO A 352 -6.72 24.33 7.03
N ASP A 353 -6.15 24.13 5.86
CA ASP A 353 -4.75 23.74 5.68
C ASP A 353 -3.78 24.86 6.11
N TYR A 354 -2.47 24.61 6.06
CA TYR A 354 -1.45 25.61 6.37
C TYR A 354 -1.54 26.91 5.56
N LEU A 355 -2.07 26.83 4.36
CA LEU A 355 -2.17 27.97 3.45
C LEU A 355 -3.53 28.66 3.54
N GLY A 356 -4.46 28.12 4.33
CA GLY A 356 -5.83 28.61 4.44
C GLY A 356 -6.66 28.45 3.15
N LYS A 357 -6.16 27.63 2.20
CA LYS A 357 -6.77 27.48 0.86
C LYS A 357 -7.77 26.34 0.77
N GLN A 358 -7.58 25.29 1.56
CA GLN A 358 -8.41 24.10 1.55
C GLN A 358 -8.96 23.79 2.92
N LEU A 359 -10.22 23.35 2.96
CA LEU A 359 -10.82 22.81 4.17
C LEU A 359 -10.67 21.30 4.17
N LEU A 360 -9.82 20.79 5.06
CA LEU A 360 -9.53 19.40 5.24
C LEU A 360 -10.37 18.80 6.36
N PHE A 361 -10.89 17.59 6.19
CA PHE A 361 -11.43 16.84 7.32
C PHE A 361 -10.31 16.57 8.33
N ASN A 362 -10.56 16.97 9.58
CA ASN A 362 -9.55 16.90 10.63
C ASN A 362 -9.65 15.64 11.50
N GLN A 363 -10.61 14.79 11.22
CA GLN A 363 -10.77 13.46 11.82
C GLN A 363 -11.34 12.50 10.80
N LYS A 364 -10.90 11.23 10.85
CA LYS A 364 -11.54 10.14 10.13
C LYS A 364 -11.51 8.86 10.95
N GLN A 365 -12.41 7.95 10.60
CA GLN A 365 -12.49 6.62 11.16
C GLN A 365 -12.96 5.66 10.08
N ASP A 366 -12.20 4.59 9.89
CA ASP A 366 -12.52 3.51 8.96
C ASP A 366 -12.66 2.19 9.71
N ILE A 367 -13.66 1.42 9.34
CA ILE A 367 -13.89 0.04 9.79
C ILE A 367 -14.11 -0.78 8.53
N ALA A 368 -13.42 -1.90 8.41
CA ALA A 368 -13.63 -2.80 7.29
C ALA A 368 -13.49 -4.25 7.75
N LEU A 369 -14.37 -5.09 7.24
CA LEU A 369 -14.36 -6.53 7.42
C LEU A 369 -14.58 -7.17 6.07
N GLY A 370 -13.83 -8.21 5.73
CA GLY A 370 -14.06 -8.91 4.48
C GLY A 370 -13.49 -10.31 4.48
N ALA A 371 -14.07 -11.14 3.63
CA ALA A 371 -13.62 -12.49 3.44
C ALA A 371 -13.80 -12.95 2.00
N ARG A 372 -12.77 -13.61 1.45
CA ARG A 372 -12.76 -14.23 0.14
C ARG A 372 -12.63 -15.73 0.28
N GLY A 373 -13.67 -16.46 -0.15
CA GLY A 373 -13.59 -17.88 -0.38
C GLY A 373 -13.05 -18.18 -1.77
N THR A 374 -12.18 -19.16 -1.88
CA THR A 374 -11.72 -19.73 -3.15
C THR A 374 -12.09 -21.18 -3.19
N TRP A 375 -13.05 -21.53 -4.05
CA TRP A 375 -13.42 -22.91 -4.32
C TRP A 375 -12.66 -23.42 -5.54
N PHE A 376 -11.80 -24.41 -5.35
CA PHE A 376 -11.03 -25.08 -6.41
C PHE A 376 -11.91 -26.19 -7.05
N ILE A 377 -12.79 -25.79 -7.99
CA ILE A 377 -13.72 -26.71 -8.66
C ILE A 377 -12.94 -27.76 -9.48
N LYS A 378 -11.94 -27.27 -10.23
CA LYS A 378 -10.95 -28.04 -10.96
C LYS A 378 -9.58 -27.41 -10.74
N ASP A 379 -8.51 -28.06 -11.15
CA ASP A 379 -7.16 -27.50 -11.04
C ASP A 379 -7.01 -26.21 -11.85
N TRP A 380 -7.73 -26.10 -12.96
CA TRP A 380 -7.72 -24.95 -13.87
C TRP A 380 -8.93 -24.02 -13.73
N LEU A 381 -9.95 -24.38 -12.93
CA LEU A 381 -11.17 -23.59 -12.73
C LEU A 381 -11.42 -23.38 -11.24
N HIS A 382 -11.29 -22.12 -10.81
CA HIS A 382 -11.61 -21.70 -9.44
C HIS A 382 -12.85 -20.80 -9.45
N LEU A 383 -13.61 -20.81 -8.38
CA LEU A 383 -14.68 -19.84 -8.12
C LEU A 383 -14.30 -19.01 -6.89
N LEU A 384 -14.05 -17.75 -7.12
CA LEU A 384 -13.82 -16.79 -6.07
C LEU A 384 -15.15 -16.13 -5.70
N HIS A 385 -15.41 -16.00 -4.42
CA HIS A 385 -16.53 -15.24 -3.90
C HIS A 385 -16.07 -14.43 -2.69
N GLU A 386 -16.44 -13.16 -2.66
CA GLU A 386 -15.98 -12.21 -1.66
C GLU A 386 -17.14 -11.44 -1.09
N PHE A 387 -17.08 -11.18 0.21
CA PHE A 387 -18.03 -10.37 0.91
C PHE A 387 -17.29 -9.35 1.76
N ASP A 388 -17.67 -8.07 1.61
CA ASP A 388 -17.04 -6.95 2.28
C ASP A 388 -18.07 -6.04 2.94
N LEU A 389 -17.74 -5.58 4.13
CA LEU A 389 -18.46 -4.57 4.89
C LEU A 389 -17.50 -3.42 5.21
N THR A 390 -17.84 -2.23 4.81
CA THR A 390 -17.01 -1.05 5.07
C THR A 390 -17.84 0.11 5.62
N TRP A 391 -17.22 0.81 6.57
CA TRP A 391 -17.76 2.03 7.18
C TRP A 391 -16.67 3.07 7.21
N ARG A 392 -17.00 4.26 6.75
CA ARG A 392 -16.12 5.42 6.81
C ARG A 392 -16.84 6.63 7.38
N LYS A 393 -16.16 7.32 8.27
CA LYS A 393 -16.61 8.57 8.85
C LYS A 393 -15.55 9.63 8.71
N ASP A 394 -15.87 10.72 8.01
CA ASP A 394 -15.01 11.90 7.90
C ASP A 394 -15.57 13.04 8.76
N GLY A 395 -14.72 13.63 9.58
CA GLY A 395 -15.11 14.69 10.51
C GLY A 395 -16.16 14.23 11.51
N THR A 396 -17.24 14.98 11.61
CA THR A 396 -18.40 14.71 12.47
C THR A 396 -19.62 14.21 11.71
N GLN A 397 -19.44 13.88 10.41
CA GLN A 397 -20.51 13.34 9.56
C GLN A 397 -20.98 11.96 10.05
N ASP A 398 -22.10 11.48 9.50
CA ASP A 398 -22.53 10.10 9.70
C ASP A 398 -21.61 9.11 8.99
N PHE A 399 -21.73 7.84 9.32
CA PHE A 399 -20.97 6.80 8.64
C PHE A 399 -21.54 6.57 7.23
N ALA A 400 -20.70 6.75 6.22
CA ALA A 400 -20.91 6.12 4.92
C ALA A 400 -20.68 4.63 5.08
N GLN A 401 -21.60 3.79 4.60
CA GLN A 401 -21.54 2.34 4.71
C GLN A 401 -21.71 1.69 3.35
N MET A 402 -20.96 0.63 3.09
CA MET A 402 -21.10 -0.22 1.92
C MET A 402 -21.06 -1.68 2.34
N THR A 403 -21.98 -2.46 1.79
CA THR A 403 -21.96 -3.92 1.80
C THR A 403 -21.76 -4.39 0.39
N LYS A 404 -20.71 -5.16 0.11
CA LYS A 404 -20.39 -5.62 -1.25
C LYS A 404 -20.27 -7.13 -1.31
N PHE A 405 -20.80 -7.70 -2.37
CA PHE A 405 -20.59 -9.10 -2.74
C PHE A 405 -20.00 -9.17 -4.14
N THR A 406 -18.98 -10.00 -4.30
CA THR A 406 -18.34 -10.25 -5.59
C THR A 406 -18.27 -11.74 -5.87
N ILE A 407 -18.55 -12.14 -7.10
CA ILE A 407 -18.34 -13.49 -7.60
C ILE A 407 -17.43 -13.42 -8.84
N ALA A 408 -16.43 -14.33 -8.90
CA ALA A 408 -15.47 -14.33 -9.98
C ALA A 408 -15.06 -15.76 -10.38
N PRO A 409 -15.74 -16.38 -11.38
CA PRO A 409 -15.19 -17.55 -12.05
C PRO A 409 -13.81 -17.22 -12.64
N THR A 410 -12.83 -18.05 -12.32
CA THR A 410 -11.41 -17.79 -12.59
C THR A 410 -10.76 -18.96 -13.29
N PHE A 411 -10.25 -18.73 -14.49
CA PHE A 411 -9.45 -19.69 -15.24
C PHE A 411 -7.98 -19.54 -14.84
N VAL A 412 -7.34 -20.66 -14.46
CA VAL A 412 -5.96 -20.74 -13.97
C VAL A 412 -5.16 -21.69 -14.88
N PRO A 413 -4.47 -21.18 -15.92
CA PRO A 413 -3.76 -22.02 -16.89
C PRO A 413 -2.62 -22.86 -16.30
N THR A 414 -2.10 -22.46 -15.14
CA THR A 414 -1.06 -23.23 -14.43
C THR A 414 -1.56 -24.50 -13.77
N THR A 415 -2.89 -24.73 -13.74
CA THR A 415 -3.52 -25.92 -13.17
C THR A 415 -3.14 -26.21 -11.71
N VAL A 416 -2.97 -25.18 -10.91
CA VAL A 416 -2.55 -25.27 -9.50
C VAL A 416 -3.69 -24.81 -8.58
N ARG A 417 -4.07 -25.65 -7.62
CA ARG A 417 -5.04 -25.31 -6.56
C ARG A 417 -4.38 -24.51 -5.46
N ASP A 418 -4.21 -23.22 -5.72
CA ASP A 418 -3.64 -22.29 -4.77
C ASP A 418 -4.31 -20.90 -4.93
N VAL A 419 -4.54 -20.19 -3.82
CA VAL A 419 -5.04 -18.81 -3.84
C VAL A 419 -4.06 -17.84 -4.51
N TRP A 420 -2.78 -18.21 -4.55
CA TRP A 420 -1.69 -17.45 -5.17
C TRP A 420 -1.43 -17.81 -6.63
N ALA A 421 -2.13 -18.81 -7.19
CA ALA A 421 -1.90 -19.25 -8.56
C ALA A 421 -2.08 -18.10 -9.57
N ARG A 422 -1.06 -17.87 -10.38
CA ARG A 422 -1.03 -16.87 -11.46
C ARG A 422 -0.29 -17.43 -12.69
N PRO A 423 -0.52 -16.92 -13.92
CA PRO A 423 -1.57 -15.95 -14.26
C PRO A 423 -2.96 -16.53 -14.08
N HIS A 424 -3.96 -15.65 -13.96
CA HIS A 424 -5.34 -16.06 -13.97
C HIS A 424 -6.23 -15.06 -14.73
N PHE A 425 -7.32 -15.59 -15.31
CA PHE A 425 -8.32 -14.82 -16.05
C PHE A 425 -9.63 -14.91 -15.30
N ARG A 426 -10.25 -13.77 -15.00
CA ARG A 426 -11.46 -13.68 -14.20
C ARG A 426 -12.59 -13.01 -14.95
N LEU A 427 -13.79 -13.57 -14.85
CA LEU A 427 -15.01 -12.80 -15.04
C LEU A 427 -15.46 -12.31 -13.67
N VAL A 428 -15.62 -11.02 -13.50
CA VAL A 428 -15.93 -10.40 -12.22
C VAL A 428 -17.32 -9.80 -12.28
N TYR A 429 -18.18 -10.13 -11.34
CA TYR A 429 -19.42 -9.43 -11.09
C TYR A 429 -19.46 -9.01 -9.63
N SER A 430 -19.58 -7.72 -9.39
CA SER A 430 -19.72 -7.15 -8.04
C SER A 430 -21.04 -6.40 -7.93
N ILE A 431 -21.69 -6.51 -6.78
CA ILE A 431 -22.87 -5.73 -6.40
C ILE A 431 -22.62 -5.13 -5.01
N ALA A 432 -22.89 -3.83 -4.87
CA ALA A 432 -22.74 -3.11 -3.62
C ALA A 432 -24.06 -2.43 -3.21
N HIS A 433 -24.36 -2.47 -1.93
CA HIS A 433 -25.43 -1.71 -1.31
C HIS A 433 -24.81 -0.59 -0.46
N TYR A 434 -25.33 0.61 -0.60
CA TYR A 434 -24.94 1.81 0.13
C TYR A 434 -26.06 2.21 1.10
N ASN A 435 -25.70 2.67 2.30
CA ASN A 435 -26.69 3.33 3.15
C ASN A 435 -27.10 4.70 2.59
N GLU A 436 -28.16 5.28 3.12
CA GLU A 436 -28.72 6.56 2.69
C GLU A 436 -27.65 7.67 2.70
N PHE A 437 -26.86 7.78 3.78
CA PHE A 437 -25.81 8.78 3.86
C PHE A 437 -24.77 8.65 2.74
N ALA A 438 -24.31 7.44 2.43
CA ALA A 438 -23.35 7.21 1.35
C ALA A 438 -23.95 7.51 -0.03
N ALA A 439 -25.19 7.14 -0.24
CA ALA A 439 -25.91 7.39 -1.50
C ALA A 439 -26.14 8.89 -1.76
N ASP A 440 -26.65 9.62 -0.76
CA ASP A 440 -26.99 11.04 -0.88
C ASP A 440 -25.75 11.94 -0.99
N ASN A 441 -24.63 11.52 -0.38
CA ASN A 441 -23.37 12.25 -0.45
C ASN A 441 -22.43 11.74 -1.56
N LEU A 442 -22.91 10.86 -2.45
CA LEU A 442 -22.15 10.30 -3.58
C LEU A 442 -20.79 9.72 -3.12
N TYR A 443 -20.81 8.93 -2.05
CA TYR A 443 -19.62 8.55 -1.28
C TYR A 443 -18.83 7.38 -1.88
N SER A 444 -18.87 7.23 -3.20
CA SER A 444 -18.02 6.31 -3.97
C SER A 444 -17.74 6.86 -5.37
N PRO A 445 -16.68 6.43 -6.06
CA PRO A 445 -16.45 6.78 -7.47
C PRO A 445 -17.64 6.39 -8.36
N TYR A 446 -18.27 5.25 -8.10
CA TYR A 446 -19.47 4.82 -8.82
C TYR A 446 -20.64 5.78 -8.60
N LEU A 447 -20.97 6.14 -7.36
CA LEU A 447 -22.07 7.06 -7.04
C LEU A 447 -21.83 8.47 -7.60
N ALA A 448 -20.58 8.93 -7.60
CA ALA A 448 -20.22 10.24 -8.16
C ALA A 448 -20.59 10.35 -9.65
N GLN A 449 -20.67 9.25 -10.38
CA GLN A 449 -21.05 9.21 -11.79
C GLN A 449 -22.49 8.77 -12.03
N SER A 450 -22.99 7.83 -11.21
CA SER A 450 -24.34 7.29 -11.39
C SER A 450 -25.45 8.11 -10.72
N GLY A 451 -25.06 9.05 -9.82
CA GLY A 451 -26.00 9.79 -8.97
C GLY A 451 -26.42 9.00 -7.72
N THR A 452 -27.36 9.58 -6.96
CA THR A 452 -27.91 8.99 -5.73
C THR A 452 -28.59 7.66 -6.04
N LYS A 453 -27.97 6.57 -5.60
CA LYS A 453 -28.45 5.18 -5.70
C LYS A 453 -28.07 4.38 -4.48
N SER A 454 -28.95 3.51 -4.02
CA SER A 454 -28.64 2.56 -2.95
C SER A 454 -27.88 1.33 -3.44
N TRP A 455 -27.85 1.06 -4.75
CA TRP A 455 -27.17 -0.10 -5.34
C TRP A 455 -26.22 0.30 -6.45
N GLY A 456 -25.03 -0.29 -6.44
CA GLY A 456 -24.03 -0.22 -7.49
C GLY A 456 -23.70 -1.61 -8.04
N GLN A 457 -23.33 -1.66 -9.32
CA GLN A 457 -22.96 -2.92 -9.97
C GLN A 457 -21.75 -2.72 -10.88
N TYR A 458 -20.89 -3.73 -10.91
CA TYR A 458 -19.70 -3.76 -11.74
C TYR A 458 -19.57 -5.11 -12.43
N LEU A 459 -19.22 -5.10 -13.72
CA LEU A 459 -18.94 -6.27 -14.52
C LEU A 459 -17.59 -6.11 -15.20
N GLY A 460 -16.73 -7.11 -15.12
CA GLY A 460 -15.41 -7.05 -15.74
C GLY A 460 -14.90 -8.39 -16.21
N ALA A 461 -13.99 -8.34 -17.20
CA ALA A 461 -13.16 -9.47 -17.62
C ALA A 461 -11.69 -9.04 -17.45
N LYS A 462 -11.00 -9.65 -16.51
CA LYS A 462 -9.68 -9.22 -16.04
C LYS A 462 -8.68 -10.36 -16.09
N VAL A 463 -7.42 -10.03 -16.40
CA VAL A 463 -6.25 -10.88 -16.23
C VAL A 463 -5.34 -10.28 -15.17
N GLU A 464 -4.74 -11.13 -14.35
CA GLU A 464 -3.70 -10.72 -13.40
C GLU A 464 -2.56 -11.74 -13.44
N TRP A 465 -1.33 -11.24 -13.43
CA TRP A 465 -0.14 -12.05 -13.41
C TRP A 465 0.92 -11.45 -12.48
N TRP A 466 1.79 -12.30 -12.01
CA TRP A 466 3.11 -11.94 -11.49
C TRP A 466 4.15 -12.98 -11.89
N ILE A 467 5.33 -12.48 -12.19
CA ILE A 467 6.51 -13.24 -12.58
C ILE A 467 7.67 -12.62 -11.82
N TRP A 468 8.31 -13.37 -10.98
CA TRP A 468 9.44 -12.91 -10.15
C TRP A 468 10.65 -13.80 -10.31
#